data_f9c9580b92d91fae138da15b25041fbf
#
_entry.id   f9c9580b92d91fae138da15b25041fbf
#
_cell.length_a   1.000
_cell.length_b   1.000
_cell.length_c   1.000
_cell.angle_alpha   90.00
_cell.angle_beta   90.00
_cell.angle_gamma   90.00
#
_symmetry.space_group_name_H-M   'P 1'
#
loop_
_entity.id
_entity.type
_entity.pdbx_description
1 polymer ?
#
loop_
_entity_poly.entity_id
_entity_poly.type
_entity_poly.pdbx_seq_one_letter_code
_entity_poly.pdbx_strand_id
1 'polypeptide(L)'
;MILLAKTETKIQSSAQEAYQLLVNMERFGEWFPDVITIKSVNELAHGEVGKTYLETVSIPLIGNRKIKLRVAEAIRNQRIVTEGNLIPILPRMDIFIAELNEHEILVKWSMFSRSPNKLVQLLLLPSVKRLMQQRADIASVRLKQLLEQ
;
A
#
# COMPACT_ATOMS: atom_id res chain seq x y z
N MET A 1 11.83 -5.14 -10.88
CA MET A 1 11.45 -4.75 -9.52
C MET A 1 11.73 -5.88 -8.54
N ILE A 2 12.03 -5.54 -7.31
CA ILE A 2 12.31 -6.50 -6.25
C ILE A 2 11.10 -6.56 -5.31
N LEU A 3 10.55 -7.75 -5.08
CA LEU A 3 9.47 -7.95 -4.11
C LEU A 3 9.99 -7.74 -2.69
N LEU A 4 9.34 -6.87 -1.93
CA LEU A 4 9.69 -6.58 -0.53
C LEU A 4 8.79 -7.34 0.45
N ALA A 5 7.50 -7.40 0.17
CA ALA A 5 6.51 -8.07 1.02
C ALA A 5 5.26 -8.40 0.23
N LYS A 6 4.52 -9.42 0.68
CA LYS A 6 3.21 -9.73 0.11
C LYS A 6 2.32 -10.38 1.17
N THR A 7 1.00 -10.18 1.01
CA THR A 7 -0.02 -10.87 1.79
C THR A 7 -1.19 -11.26 0.91
N GLU A 8 -1.89 -12.31 1.29
CA GLU A 8 -3.17 -12.70 0.71
C GLU A 8 -4.15 -12.90 1.86
N THR A 9 -5.29 -12.24 1.79
CA THR A 9 -6.26 -12.24 2.89
C THR A 9 -7.66 -12.43 2.34
N LYS A 10 -8.37 -13.45 2.83
CA LYS A 10 -9.80 -13.62 2.56
C LYS A 10 -10.58 -12.71 3.51
N ILE A 11 -11.48 -11.93 2.95
CA ILE A 11 -12.28 -10.95 3.69
C ILE A 11 -13.73 -11.10 3.30
N GLN A 12 -14.61 -11.13 4.29
CA GLN A 12 -16.05 -11.11 4.06
C GLN A 12 -16.49 -9.67 3.81
N SER A 13 -16.50 -9.31 2.55
CA SER A 13 -16.85 -7.98 2.05
C SER A 13 -17.12 -8.07 0.56
N SER A 14 -17.71 -7.01 -0.01
CA SER A 14 -17.83 -6.88 -1.47
C SER A 14 -16.56 -6.23 -2.03
N ALA A 15 -16.29 -6.48 -3.32
CA ALA A 15 -15.19 -5.82 -4.02
C ALA A 15 -15.38 -4.30 -4.04
N GLN A 16 -16.63 -3.82 -4.14
CA GLN A 16 -16.94 -2.40 -4.14
C GLN A 16 -16.59 -1.73 -2.81
N GLU A 17 -17.00 -2.33 -1.69
CA GLU A 17 -16.68 -1.79 -0.36
C GLU A 17 -15.18 -1.78 -0.10
N ALA A 18 -14.51 -2.88 -0.45
CA ALA A 18 -13.06 -2.97 -0.31
C ALA A 18 -12.35 -1.91 -1.16
N TYR A 19 -12.75 -1.76 -2.41
CA TYR A 19 -12.14 -0.77 -3.31
C TYR A 19 -12.32 0.65 -2.79
N GLN A 20 -13.51 0.99 -2.31
CA GLN A 20 -13.78 2.33 -1.77
C GLN A 20 -12.86 2.69 -0.61
N LEU A 21 -12.58 1.73 0.27
CA LEU A 21 -11.63 1.93 1.36
C LEU A 21 -10.19 2.02 0.84
N LEU A 22 -9.78 1.07 0.01
CA LEU A 22 -8.39 0.92 -0.41
C LEU A 22 -7.92 2.01 -1.36
N VAL A 23 -8.81 2.55 -2.19
CA VAL A 23 -8.46 3.59 -3.16
C VAL A 23 -8.27 4.96 -2.50
N ASN A 24 -8.87 5.17 -1.35
CA ASN A 24 -8.72 6.42 -0.60
C ASN A 24 -7.48 6.33 0.29
N MET A 25 -6.35 6.77 -0.24
CA MET A 25 -5.08 6.70 0.48
C MET A 25 -5.06 7.59 1.74
N GLU A 26 -5.96 8.56 1.86
CA GLU A 26 -6.08 9.32 3.10
C GLU A 26 -6.52 8.45 4.28
N ARG A 27 -7.12 7.29 3.99
CA ARG A 27 -7.51 6.30 5.00
C ARG A 27 -6.49 5.17 5.18
N PHE A 28 -5.37 5.22 4.49
CA PHE A 28 -4.34 4.17 4.53
C PHE A 28 -3.86 3.89 5.97
N GLY A 29 -3.67 4.93 6.77
CA GLY A 29 -3.24 4.80 8.16
C GLY A 29 -4.23 4.09 9.08
N GLU A 30 -5.49 3.90 8.65
CA GLU A 30 -6.48 3.15 9.45
C GLU A 30 -6.18 1.65 9.47
N TRP A 31 -5.46 1.15 8.47
CA TRP A 31 -5.15 -0.27 8.41
C TRP A 31 -3.65 -0.57 8.24
N PHE A 32 -2.84 0.36 7.76
CA PHE A 32 -1.40 0.15 7.63
C PHE A 32 -0.65 0.82 8.78
N PRO A 33 0.27 0.10 9.48
CA PRO A 33 0.95 0.65 10.65
C PRO A 33 2.01 1.69 10.29
N ASP A 34 2.33 2.55 11.26
CA ASP A 34 3.41 3.56 11.20
C ASP A 34 3.20 4.67 10.18
N VAL A 35 1.98 4.81 9.66
CA VAL A 35 1.57 5.95 8.85
C VAL A 35 1.06 7.04 9.81
N ILE A 36 1.70 8.22 9.79
CA ILE A 36 1.31 9.33 10.66
C ILE A 36 0.20 10.14 10.03
N THR A 37 0.40 10.63 8.81
CA THR A 37 -0.62 11.37 8.05
C THR A 37 -0.49 11.10 6.57
N ILE A 38 -1.61 11.19 5.85
CA ILE A 38 -1.63 11.26 4.39
C ILE A 38 -2.62 12.34 3.99
N LYS A 39 -2.20 13.24 3.11
CA LYS A 39 -3.03 14.34 2.60
C LYS A 39 -2.99 14.40 1.09
N SER A 40 -4.15 14.66 0.47
CA SER A 40 -4.21 14.96 -0.96
C SER A 40 -3.45 16.25 -1.27
N VAL A 41 -2.68 16.24 -2.35
CA VAL A 41 -1.92 17.43 -2.79
C VAL A 41 -2.30 17.88 -4.22
N ASN A 42 -3.30 17.26 -4.82
CA ASN A 42 -3.91 17.74 -6.06
C ASN A 42 -5.42 17.50 -6.03
N GLU A 43 -6.13 18.01 -7.04
CA GLU A 43 -7.60 18.04 -7.10
C GLU A 43 -8.20 16.77 -7.74
N LEU A 44 -7.37 15.81 -8.17
CA LEU A 44 -7.88 14.58 -8.78
C LEU A 44 -8.65 13.75 -7.74
N ALA A 45 -9.64 13.00 -8.21
CA ALA A 45 -10.40 12.09 -7.36
C ALA A 45 -9.56 10.88 -6.98
N HIS A 46 -9.92 10.25 -5.85
CA HIS A 46 -9.34 8.96 -5.48
C HIS A 46 -9.62 7.94 -6.60
N GLY A 47 -8.59 7.21 -7.01
CA GLY A 47 -8.72 6.26 -8.10
C GLY A 47 -8.45 6.82 -9.49
N GLU A 48 -8.17 8.10 -9.62
CA GLU A 48 -7.67 8.65 -10.88
C GLU A 48 -6.16 8.49 -10.96
N VAL A 49 -5.67 8.04 -12.11
CA VAL A 49 -4.22 7.97 -12.38
C VAL A 49 -3.64 9.38 -12.29
N GLY A 50 -2.56 9.51 -11.53
CA GLY A 50 -1.94 10.80 -11.26
C GLY A 50 -2.39 11.46 -9.96
N LYS A 51 -3.44 10.95 -9.31
CA LYS A 51 -3.79 11.41 -7.95
C LYS A 51 -2.57 11.29 -7.06
N THR A 52 -2.24 12.39 -6.36
CA THR A 52 -1.01 12.50 -5.58
C THR A 52 -1.33 12.86 -4.14
N TYR A 53 -0.62 12.23 -3.24
CA TYR A 53 -0.73 12.42 -1.79
C TYR A 53 0.64 12.73 -1.21
N LEU A 54 0.65 13.40 -0.07
CA LEU A 54 1.84 13.54 0.77
C LEU A 54 1.65 12.69 2.02
N GLU A 55 2.48 11.67 2.16
CA GLU A 55 2.48 10.76 3.29
C GLU A 55 3.60 11.11 4.26
N THR A 56 3.33 11.11 5.56
CA THR A 56 4.35 11.15 6.61
C THR A 56 4.39 9.79 7.28
N VAL A 57 5.55 9.13 7.21
CA VAL A 57 5.79 7.82 7.82
C VAL A 57 6.85 7.89 8.90
N SER A 58 6.75 6.99 9.87
CA SER A 58 7.79 6.78 10.88
C SER A 58 8.69 5.63 10.44
N ILE A 59 9.99 5.92 10.36
CA ILE A 59 10.99 4.91 9.96
C ILE A 59 11.89 4.65 11.18
N PRO A 60 12.06 3.38 11.60
CA PRO A 60 12.91 3.04 12.75
C PRO A 60 14.33 3.61 12.59
N LEU A 61 14.86 4.22 13.66
CA LEU A 61 16.19 4.80 13.75
C LEU A 61 16.44 6.05 12.90
N ILE A 62 15.53 6.37 11.95
CA ILE A 62 15.67 7.50 11.04
C ILE A 62 14.72 8.63 11.43
N GLY A 63 13.53 8.30 11.93
CA GLY A 63 12.49 9.25 12.27
C GLY A 63 11.48 9.44 11.15
N ASN A 64 10.76 10.55 11.19
CA ASN A 64 9.67 10.81 10.25
C ASN A 64 10.22 11.25 8.88
N ARG A 65 9.59 10.75 7.82
CA ARG A 65 9.90 11.12 6.44
C ARG A 65 8.60 11.43 5.70
N LYS A 66 8.67 12.41 4.81
CA LYS A 66 7.57 12.77 3.90
C LYS A 66 7.82 12.14 2.55
N ILE A 67 6.78 11.48 2.03
CA ILE A 67 6.85 10.74 0.77
C ILE A 67 5.69 11.19 -0.10
N LYS A 68 5.97 11.52 -1.37
CA LYS A 68 4.90 11.69 -2.36
C LYS A 68 4.48 10.32 -2.85
N LEU A 69 3.18 10.06 -2.78
CA LEU A 69 2.55 8.87 -3.36
C LEU A 69 1.75 9.30 -4.59
N ARG A 70 1.89 8.56 -5.66
CA ARG A 70 1.15 8.80 -6.89
C ARG A 70 0.42 7.54 -7.33
N VAL A 71 -0.85 7.69 -7.68
CA VAL A 71 -1.62 6.58 -8.26
C VAL A 71 -1.10 6.34 -9.68
N ALA A 72 -0.49 5.19 -9.89
CA ALA A 72 0.07 4.79 -11.18
C ALA A 72 -0.95 4.03 -12.02
N GLU A 73 -1.84 3.27 -11.38
CA GLU A 73 -2.88 2.48 -12.03
C GLU A 73 -4.04 2.30 -11.08
N ALA A 74 -5.27 2.35 -11.60
CA ALA A 74 -6.47 2.02 -10.84
C ALA A 74 -7.52 1.43 -11.78
N ILE A 75 -8.02 0.26 -11.41
CA ILE A 75 -9.12 -0.42 -12.10
C ILE A 75 -10.22 -0.63 -11.05
N ARG A 76 -11.37 -0.04 -11.30
CA ARG A 76 -12.48 -0.02 -10.34
C ARG A 76 -12.81 -1.43 -9.85
N ASN A 77 -12.89 -1.58 -8.53
CA ASN A 77 -13.20 -2.82 -7.80
C ASN A 77 -12.20 -3.97 -8.03
N GLN A 78 -11.06 -3.71 -8.67
CA GLN A 78 -10.10 -4.76 -9.04
C GLN A 78 -8.68 -4.48 -8.60
N ARG A 79 -8.16 -3.26 -8.84
CA ARG A 79 -6.72 -3.02 -8.65
C ARG A 79 -6.41 -1.57 -8.35
N ILE A 80 -5.42 -1.38 -7.48
CA ILE A 80 -4.86 -0.07 -7.16
C ILE A 80 -3.33 -0.24 -7.12
N VAL A 81 -2.63 0.63 -7.85
CA VAL A 81 -1.17 0.67 -7.82
C VAL A 81 -0.73 2.08 -7.48
N THR A 82 0.11 2.21 -6.46
CA THR A 82 0.73 3.49 -6.09
C THR A 82 2.24 3.39 -6.13
N GLU A 83 2.88 4.50 -6.43
CA GLU A 83 4.33 4.62 -6.43
C GLU A 83 4.74 5.76 -5.52
N GLY A 84 5.75 5.51 -4.68
CA GLY A 84 6.29 6.49 -3.77
C GLY A 84 7.70 6.91 -4.17
N ASN A 85 8.05 8.15 -3.82
CA ASN A 85 9.37 8.71 -4.14
C ASN A 85 10.38 8.62 -2.97
N LEU A 86 10.21 7.65 -2.09
CA LEU A 86 11.17 7.43 -1.00
C LEU A 86 12.47 6.85 -1.55
N ILE A 87 13.49 7.71 -1.70
CA ILE A 87 14.81 7.32 -2.16
C ILE A 87 15.59 6.69 -0.99
N PRO A 88 16.32 5.60 -1.19
CA PRO A 88 16.62 4.92 -2.46
C PRO A 88 15.71 3.72 -2.76
N ILE A 89 14.70 3.46 -1.95
CA ILE A 89 13.85 2.26 -2.04
C ILE A 89 12.90 2.35 -3.23
N LEU A 90 12.31 3.51 -3.47
CA LEU A 90 11.32 3.76 -4.53
C LEU A 90 10.19 2.73 -4.47
N PRO A 91 9.36 2.74 -3.41
CA PRO A 91 8.35 1.71 -3.22
C PRO A 91 7.22 1.77 -4.26
N ARG A 92 6.72 0.60 -4.63
CA ARG A 92 5.52 0.44 -5.45
C ARG A 92 4.59 -0.54 -4.74
N MET A 93 3.39 -0.08 -4.41
CA MET A 93 2.36 -0.90 -3.78
C MET A 93 1.35 -1.34 -4.84
N ASP A 94 1.01 -2.62 -4.85
CA ASP A 94 0.03 -3.20 -5.76
C ASP A 94 -1.01 -3.96 -4.93
N ILE A 95 -2.27 -3.54 -5.04
CA ILE A 95 -3.40 -4.20 -4.37
C ILE A 95 -4.33 -4.74 -5.43
N PHE A 96 -4.57 -6.04 -5.40
CA PHE A 96 -5.48 -6.72 -6.28
C PHE A 96 -6.65 -7.32 -5.49
N ILE A 97 -7.88 -7.09 -5.95
CA ILE A 97 -9.11 -7.59 -5.33
C ILE A 97 -9.69 -8.64 -6.26
N ALA A 98 -9.77 -9.88 -5.79
CA ALA A 98 -10.42 -10.98 -6.51
C ALA A 98 -11.75 -11.33 -5.82
N GLU A 99 -12.85 -11.30 -6.55
CA GLU A 99 -14.13 -11.78 -6.03
C GLU A 99 -14.14 -13.30 -5.97
N LEU A 100 -14.43 -13.85 -4.79
CA LEU A 100 -14.63 -15.28 -4.61
C LEU A 100 -16.12 -15.62 -4.74
N ASN A 101 -16.99 -14.72 -4.24
CA ASN A 101 -18.44 -14.73 -4.40
C ASN A 101 -18.97 -13.34 -4.05
N GLU A 102 -20.31 -13.16 -3.96
CA GLU A 102 -20.91 -11.84 -3.69
C GLU A 102 -20.54 -11.26 -2.34
N HIS A 103 -20.12 -12.08 -1.38
CA HIS A 103 -19.88 -11.68 0.01
C HIS A 103 -18.44 -11.92 0.47
N GLU A 104 -17.60 -12.47 -0.39
CA GLU A 104 -16.22 -12.80 -0.03
C GLU A 104 -15.26 -12.44 -1.14
N ILE A 105 -14.15 -11.83 -0.75
CA ILE A 105 -13.07 -11.43 -1.65
C ILE A 105 -11.74 -11.97 -1.14
N LEU A 106 -10.77 -12.03 -2.05
CA LEU A 106 -9.36 -12.25 -1.73
C LEU A 106 -8.61 -10.98 -2.06
N VAL A 107 -7.99 -10.35 -1.06
CA VAL A 107 -7.13 -9.17 -1.26
C VAL A 107 -5.68 -9.63 -1.32
N LYS A 108 -5.03 -9.38 -2.45
CA LYS A 108 -3.61 -9.62 -2.66
C LYS A 108 -2.88 -8.29 -2.60
N TRP A 109 -2.04 -8.13 -1.59
CA TRP A 109 -1.26 -6.93 -1.38
C TRP A 109 0.22 -7.25 -1.61
N SER A 110 0.91 -6.41 -2.35
CA SER A 110 2.35 -6.56 -2.60
C SER A 110 3.04 -5.21 -2.56
N MET A 111 4.27 -5.21 -2.08
CA MET A 111 5.15 -4.04 -2.10
C MET A 111 6.45 -4.41 -2.80
N PHE A 112 6.86 -3.58 -3.74
CA PHE A 112 8.09 -3.76 -4.52
C PHE A 112 9.01 -2.56 -4.34
N SER A 113 10.31 -2.80 -4.53
CA SER A 113 11.27 -1.72 -4.74
C SER A 113 11.55 -1.56 -6.24
N ARG A 114 11.48 -0.32 -6.71
CA ARG A 114 11.85 0.05 -8.08
C ARG A 114 13.30 0.51 -8.18
N SER A 115 14.10 0.36 -7.11
CA SER A 115 15.49 0.80 -7.11
C SER A 115 16.31 0.04 -8.14
N PRO A 116 17.00 0.71 -9.06
CA PRO A 116 17.90 0.06 -10.01
C PRO A 116 19.28 -0.20 -9.43
N ASN A 117 19.58 0.34 -8.26
CA ASN A 117 20.91 0.29 -7.66
C ASN A 117 21.15 -1.07 -7.00
N LYS A 118 22.13 -1.83 -7.51
CA LYS A 118 22.44 -3.17 -7.00
C LYS A 118 22.99 -3.18 -5.58
N LEU A 119 23.69 -2.13 -5.16
CA LEU A 119 24.15 -2.02 -3.78
C LEU A 119 22.99 -1.84 -2.82
N VAL A 120 21.98 -1.07 -3.19
CA VAL A 120 20.76 -0.92 -2.42
C VAL A 120 20.05 -2.28 -2.32
N GLN A 121 19.93 -2.99 -3.43
CA GLN A 121 19.28 -4.32 -3.47
C GLN A 121 20.01 -5.32 -2.58
N LEU A 122 21.33 -5.28 -2.54
CA LEU A 122 22.13 -6.23 -1.79
C LEU A 122 22.23 -5.89 -0.30
N LEU A 123 22.44 -4.61 0.03
CA LEU A 123 22.80 -4.18 1.39
C LEU A 123 21.59 -3.66 2.19
N LEU A 124 20.65 -2.95 1.55
CA LEU A 124 19.54 -2.31 2.23
C LEU A 124 18.26 -3.12 2.20
N LEU A 125 17.90 -3.66 1.04
CA LEU A 125 16.60 -4.32 0.87
C LEU A 125 16.35 -5.54 1.77
N PRO A 126 17.34 -6.35 2.19
CA PRO A 126 17.06 -7.42 3.13
C PRO A 126 16.44 -6.95 4.44
N SER A 127 16.89 -5.83 5.00
CA SER A 127 16.31 -5.23 6.20
C SER A 127 14.94 -4.64 5.93
N VAL A 128 14.78 -3.99 4.78
CA VAL A 128 13.49 -3.41 4.35
C VAL A 128 12.46 -4.50 4.14
N LYS A 129 12.82 -5.63 3.54
CA LYS A 129 11.91 -6.78 3.38
C LYS A 129 11.35 -7.26 4.71
N ARG A 130 12.21 -7.40 5.71
CA ARG A 130 11.80 -7.86 7.03
C ARG A 130 10.81 -6.89 7.67
N LEU A 131 11.13 -5.61 7.66
CA LEU A 131 10.27 -4.56 8.22
C LEU A 131 8.93 -4.49 7.49
N MET A 132 8.95 -4.50 6.15
CA MET A 132 7.73 -4.39 5.35
C MET A 132 6.84 -5.61 5.50
N GLN A 133 7.40 -6.81 5.60
CA GLN A 133 6.59 -8.01 5.82
C GLN A 133 5.91 -7.99 7.19
N GLN A 134 6.60 -7.54 8.24
CA GLN A 134 6.00 -7.37 9.56
C GLN A 134 4.83 -6.38 9.51
N ARG A 135 5.02 -5.24 8.86
CA ARG A 135 3.96 -4.23 8.70
C ARG A 135 2.80 -4.76 7.87
N ALA A 136 3.09 -5.48 6.80
CA ALA A 136 2.07 -6.06 5.92
C ALA A 136 1.23 -7.11 6.64
N ASP A 137 1.84 -7.93 7.49
CA ASP A 137 1.11 -8.93 8.27
C ASP A 137 0.14 -8.27 9.26
N ILE A 138 0.56 -7.20 9.92
CA ILE A 138 -0.31 -6.40 10.79
C ILE A 138 -1.43 -5.74 9.98
N ALA A 139 -1.07 -5.16 8.85
CA ALA A 139 -2.01 -4.46 7.97
C ALA A 139 -3.11 -5.40 7.47
N SER A 140 -2.77 -6.63 7.08
CA SER A 140 -3.75 -7.59 6.58
C SER A 140 -4.80 -7.95 7.64
N VAL A 141 -4.39 -8.09 8.90
CA VAL A 141 -5.31 -8.35 10.01
C VAL A 141 -6.22 -7.14 10.25
N ARG A 142 -5.66 -5.94 10.27
CA ARG A 142 -6.42 -4.70 10.47
C ARG A 142 -7.41 -4.46 9.35
N LEU A 143 -6.99 -4.68 8.10
CA LEU A 143 -7.85 -4.52 6.94
C LEU A 143 -9.06 -5.45 7.00
N LYS A 144 -8.83 -6.71 7.35
CA LYS A 144 -9.89 -7.70 7.52
C LYS A 144 -10.87 -7.26 8.61
N GLN A 145 -10.37 -6.84 9.77
CA GLN A 145 -11.20 -6.36 10.86
C GLN A 145 -12.04 -5.14 10.45
N LEU A 146 -11.44 -4.21 9.73
CA LEU A 146 -12.09 -2.97 9.30
C LEU A 146 -13.21 -3.23 8.30
N LEU A 147 -13.00 -4.13 7.35
CA LEU A 147 -13.98 -4.45 6.32
C LEU A 147 -15.07 -5.42 6.78
N GLU A 148 -14.82 -6.21 7.81
CA GLU A 148 -15.80 -7.18 8.35
C GLU A 148 -16.64 -6.61 9.50
N GLN A 149 -16.50 -5.35 9.78
CA GLN A 149 -17.36 -4.70 10.80
C GLN A 149 -18.81 -4.59 10.37
#